data_0954daa32d6a30b7af1c94ce273304c1
#
_entry.id   0954daa32d6a30b7af1c94ce273304c1
#
_cell.length_a   1.000
_cell.length_b   1.000
_cell.length_c   1.000
_cell.angle_alpha   90.00
_cell.angle_beta   90.00
_cell.angle_gamma   90.00
#
_symmetry.space_group_name_H-M   'P 1'
#
loop_
_entity.id
_entity.type
_entity.pdbx_description
1 polymer ?
#
loop_
_entity_poly.entity_id
_entity_poly.type
_entity_poly.pdbx_seq_one_letter_code
_entity_poly.pdbx_strand_id
1 'polypeptide(L)'
;ETTQQMVEQESEELWYQRVQGSYSLLEQRIASAMRAELSAIVSELETVDSVQRELILRSAGRRVAAKIHQAASTTVRSIVRDAYQEARSKADKFLEDPVAKVVNSADSIIAEIVEHDMQYTSATLYDKLSADAVVDLAHVALVARTLSTTIVARLQTETWATMNQLLKDKRRTIKKYWISQRDDKVRDHHQEADGQVVPVDGKFKLRNNAGGIELCDHPGDARLSPANRINCRCVLRPRRG
;
A
#
# COMPACT_ATOMS: atom_id res chain seq x y z
N GLU A 1 2.60 -35.04 -5.63
CA GLU A 1 3.13 -33.71 -6.00
C GLU A 1 4.36 -33.90 -6.85
N THR A 2 4.40 -33.28 -8.05
CA THR A 2 5.54 -33.40 -8.95
C THR A 2 6.66 -32.48 -8.48
N THR A 3 7.92 -32.82 -8.75
CA THR A 3 9.12 -32.01 -8.43
C THR A 3 8.97 -30.58 -8.95
N GLN A 4 8.28 -30.38 -10.04
CA GLN A 4 8.00 -29.08 -10.65
C GLN A 4 7.02 -28.23 -9.82
N GLN A 5 6.02 -28.85 -9.18
CA GLN A 5 5.08 -28.18 -8.27
C GLN A 5 5.77 -27.73 -6.97
N MET A 6 6.68 -28.57 -6.44
CA MET A 6 7.47 -28.21 -5.25
C MET A 6 8.41 -27.05 -5.52
N VAL A 7 9.10 -27.03 -6.68
CA VAL A 7 9.99 -25.90 -7.08
C VAL A 7 9.20 -24.61 -7.31
N GLU A 8 7.99 -24.69 -7.88
CA GLU A 8 7.12 -23.53 -8.05
C GLU A 8 6.61 -23.00 -6.71
N GLN A 9 6.27 -23.88 -5.78
CA GLN A 9 5.77 -23.54 -4.45
C GLN A 9 6.87 -22.93 -3.56
N GLU A 10 8.07 -23.49 -3.59
CA GLU A 10 9.25 -22.94 -2.91
C GLU A 10 9.69 -21.58 -3.48
N SER A 11 9.57 -21.40 -4.81
CA SER A 11 9.80 -20.11 -5.45
C SER A 11 8.72 -19.05 -5.11
N GLU A 12 7.50 -19.48 -4.82
CA GLU A 12 6.39 -18.61 -4.43
C GLU A 12 6.58 -18.08 -2.99
N GLU A 13 7.00 -18.97 -2.06
CA GLU A 13 7.27 -18.59 -0.67
C GLU A 13 8.44 -17.61 -0.56
N LEU A 14 9.56 -17.89 -1.22
CA LEU A 14 10.73 -17.00 -1.25
C LEU A 14 10.39 -15.64 -1.87
N TRP A 15 9.55 -15.63 -2.91
CA TRP A 15 9.05 -14.42 -3.51
C TRP A 15 8.20 -13.63 -2.51
N TYR A 16 7.26 -14.31 -1.85
CA TYR A 16 6.36 -13.71 -0.88
C TYR A 16 7.13 -13.02 0.24
N GLN A 17 8.13 -13.68 0.83
CA GLN A 17 9.00 -13.13 1.86
C GLN A 17 9.75 -11.88 1.40
N ARG A 18 10.23 -11.85 0.14
CA ARG A 18 10.92 -10.69 -0.43
C ARG A 18 9.98 -9.49 -0.59
N VAL A 19 8.81 -9.72 -1.13
CA VAL A 19 7.79 -8.65 -1.34
C VAL A 19 7.31 -8.12 0.00
N GLN A 20 7.05 -9.00 0.97
CA GLN A 20 6.72 -8.60 2.33
C GLN A 20 7.77 -7.65 2.94
N GLY A 21 9.05 -7.80 2.58
CA GLY A 21 10.10 -6.89 3.01
C GLY A 21 9.85 -5.43 2.62
N SER A 22 9.43 -5.17 1.38
CA SER A 22 9.12 -3.80 0.90
C SER A 22 7.89 -3.22 1.61
N TYR A 23 6.83 -4.03 1.83
CA TYR A 23 5.65 -3.61 2.57
C TYR A 23 6.00 -3.30 4.04
N SER A 24 6.72 -4.20 4.70
CA SER A 24 7.12 -4.04 6.10
C SER A 24 8.05 -2.85 6.31
N LEU A 25 8.98 -2.60 5.40
CA LEU A 25 9.88 -1.45 5.47
C LEU A 25 9.10 -0.14 5.37
N LEU A 26 8.17 -0.04 4.43
CA LEU A 26 7.34 1.15 4.27
C LEU A 26 6.41 1.34 5.47
N GLU A 27 5.77 0.27 5.96
CA GLU A 27 4.93 0.30 7.15
C GLU A 27 5.72 0.83 8.37
N GLN A 28 6.92 0.32 8.60
CA GLN A 28 7.78 0.76 9.70
C GLN A 28 8.16 2.24 9.58
N ARG A 29 8.50 2.70 8.37
CA ARG A 29 8.86 4.11 8.12
C ARG A 29 7.69 5.04 8.35
N ILE A 30 6.51 4.70 7.84
CA ILE A 30 5.28 5.47 8.06
C ILE A 30 4.94 5.50 9.55
N ALA A 31 4.93 4.35 10.22
CA ALA A 31 4.63 4.27 11.65
C ALA A 31 5.62 5.07 12.50
N SER A 32 6.92 5.04 12.16
CA SER A 32 7.94 5.82 12.85
C SER A 32 7.74 7.33 12.66
N ALA A 33 7.47 7.76 11.42
CA ALA A 33 7.22 9.17 11.11
C ALA A 33 5.96 9.69 11.81
N MET A 34 4.88 8.90 11.83
CA MET A 34 3.65 9.23 12.55
C MET A 34 3.89 9.35 14.05
N ARG A 35 4.57 8.38 14.67
CA ARG A 35 4.87 8.43 16.12
C ARG A 35 5.68 9.65 16.49
N ALA A 36 6.72 9.95 15.72
CA ALA A 36 7.57 11.10 15.99
C ALA A 36 6.79 12.41 15.94
N GLU A 37 5.96 12.60 14.92
CA GLU A 37 5.16 13.81 14.77
C GLU A 37 4.06 13.92 15.85
N LEU A 38 3.37 12.82 16.15
CA LEU A 38 2.35 12.80 17.19
C LEU A 38 2.95 13.07 18.58
N SER A 39 4.13 12.54 18.89
CA SER A 39 4.84 12.84 20.14
C SER A 39 5.23 14.32 20.24
N ALA A 40 5.67 14.92 19.13
CA ALA A 40 5.96 16.34 19.09
C ALA A 40 4.70 17.19 19.32
N ILE A 41 3.58 16.82 18.70
CA ILE A 41 2.29 17.48 18.91
C ILE A 41 1.85 17.38 20.38
N VAL A 42 1.95 16.20 20.99
CA VAL A 42 1.60 16.02 22.41
C VAL A 42 2.44 16.93 23.30
N SER A 43 3.76 16.97 23.10
CA SER A 43 4.64 17.87 23.86
C SER A 43 4.30 19.35 23.67
N GLU A 44 3.91 19.76 22.47
CA GLU A 44 3.46 21.14 22.22
C GLU A 44 2.16 21.45 22.98
N LEU A 45 1.20 20.50 23.02
CA LEU A 45 -0.08 20.66 23.71
C LEU A 45 0.05 20.84 25.24
N GLU A 46 1.13 20.35 25.84
CA GLU A 46 1.41 20.49 27.28
C GLU A 46 1.87 21.92 27.69
N THR A 47 2.37 22.71 26.71
CA THR A 47 3.07 23.98 26.98
C THR A 47 2.29 25.21 26.52
N VAL A 48 1.16 25.06 25.88
CA VAL A 48 0.42 26.14 25.23
C VAL A 48 -0.92 26.45 25.91
N ASP A 49 -1.46 27.66 25.67
CA ASP A 49 -2.80 28.05 26.08
C ASP A 49 -3.91 27.38 25.27
N SER A 50 -5.17 27.59 25.68
CA SER A 50 -6.32 26.95 25.07
C SER A 50 -6.54 27.33 23.59
N VAL A 51 -6.20 28.55 23.20
CA VAL A 51 -6.35 29.02 21.81
C VAL A 51 -5.29 28.38 20.92
N GLN A 52 -4.06 28.39 21.36
CA GLN A 52 -2.94 27.73 20.67
C GLN A 52 -3.15 26.23 20.60
N ARG A 53 -3.67 25.61 21.68
CA ARG A 53 -4.03 24.19 21.73
C ARG A 53 -4.98 23.81 20.60
N GLU A 54 -6.05 24.58 20.41
CA GLU A 54 -7.03 24.33 19.33
C GLU A 54 -6.39 24.43 17.93
N LEU A 55 -5.51 25.42 17.71
CA LEU A 55 -4.80 25.57 16.43
C LEU A 55 -3.87 24.37 16.14
N ILE A 56 -3.15 23.88 17.15
CA ILE A 56 -2.31 22.71 17.02
C ILE A 56 -3.15 21.48 16.67
N LEU A 57 -4.24 21.23 17.39
CA LEU A 57 -5.13 20.10 17.15
C LEU A 57 -5.70 20.11 15.72
N ARG A 58 -6.17 21.27 15.25
CA ARG A 58 -6.67 21.42 13.85
C ARG A 58 -5.61 21.20 12.79
N SER A 59 -4.34 21.48 13.12
CA SER A 59 -3.22 21.26 12.18
C SER A 59 -2.64 19.84 12.22
N ALA A 60 -2.91 19.07 13.27
CA ALA A 60 -2.30 17.77 13.54
C ALA A 60 -2.40 16.80 12.35
N GLY A 61 -3.59 16.66 11.77
CA GLY A 61 -3.80 15.79 10.60
C GLY A 61 -2.90 16.15 9.42
N ARG A 62 -2.76 17.43 9.09
CA ARG A 62 -1.90 17.90 7.98
C ARG A 62 -0.41 17.69 8.28
N ARG A 63 0.01 17.92 9.53
CA ARG A 63 1.39 17.69 9.96
C ARG A 63 1.77 16.23 9.85
N VAL A 64 0.91 15.33 10.33
CA VAL A 64 1.09 13.87 10.21
C VAL A 64 1.10 13.45 8.73
N ALA A 65 0.18 13.95 7.90
CA ALA A 65 0.14 13.68 6.47
C ALA A 65 1.47 14.03 5.77
N ALA A 66 2.02 15.21 6.06
CA ALA A 66 3.30 15.66 5.48
C ALA A 66 4.47 14.72 5.86
N LYS A 67 4.50 14.23 7.10
CA LYS A 67 5.53 13.27 7.55
C LYS A 67 5.37 11.89 6.90
N ILE A 68 4.14 11.43 6.74
CA ILE A 68 3.84 10.17 6.03
C ILE A 68 4.31 10.29 4.58
N HIS A 69 3.93 11.36 3.89
CA HIS A 69 4.33 11.61 2.51
C HIS A 69 5.86 11.60 2.38
N GLN A 70 6.58 12.33 3.22
CA GLN A 70 8.03 12.37 3.23
C GLN A 70 8.65 10.97 3.45
N ALA A 71 8.12 10.20 4.40
CA ALA A 71 8.60 8.84 4.70
C ALA A 71 8.37 7.89 3.52
N ALA A 72 7.22 7.98 2.84
CA ALA A 72 6.89 7.17 1.68
C ALA A 72 7.77 7.53 0.48
N SER A 73 7.92 8.82 0.15
CA SER A 73 8.72 9.31 -0.99
C SER A 73 10.18 8.83 -0.94
N THR A 74 10.77 8.70 0.23
CA THR A 74 12.14 8.18 0.38
C THR A 74 12.28 6.69 0.01
N THR A 75 11.17 5.95 -0.04
CA THR A 75 11.17 4.50 -0.28
C THR A 75 10.74 4.14 -1.71
N VAL A 76 10.15 5.07 -2.44
CA VAL A 76 9.57 4.87 -3.78
C VAL A 76 10.52 4.20 -4.76
N ARG A 77 11.74 4.71 -4.87
CA ARG A 77 12.70 4.23 -5.87
C ARG A 77 13.01 2.73 -5.69
N SER A 78 13.11 2.25 -4.44
CA SER A 78 13.31 0.81 -4.18
C SER A 78 12.08 0.01 -4.55
N ILE A 79 10.88 0.44 -4.15
CA ILE A 79 9.62 -0.26 -4.46
C ILE A 79 9.43 -0.40 -5.98
N VAL A 80 9.60 0.70 -6.72
CA VAL A 80 9.44 0.70 -8.18
C VAL A 80 10.50 -0.18 -8.86
N ARG A 81 11.75 -0.13 -8.38
CA ARG A 81 12.83 -0.98 -8.90
C ARG A 81 12.57 -2.46 -8.65
N ASP A 82 12.11 -2.82 -7.45
CA ASP A 82 11.78 -4.20 -7.10
C ASP A 82 10.63 -4.72 -7.97
N ALA A 83 9.57 -3.92 -8.14
CA ALA A 83 8.45 -4.24 -9.03
C ALA A 83 8.89 -4.45 -10.49
N TYR A 84 9.81 -3.61 -10.98
CA TYR A 84 10.39 -3.75 -12.32
C TYR A 84 11.22 -5.02 -12.47
N GLN A 85 12.16 -5.26 -11.56
CA GLN A 85 13.04 -6.43 -11.61
C GLN A 85 12.24 -7.74 -11.57
N GLU A 86 11.21 -7.77 -10.75
CA GLU A 86 10.32 -8.91 -10.66
C GLU A 86 9.56 -9.18 -11.96
N ALA A 87 8.94 -8.15 -12.53
CA ALA A 87 8.17 -8.26 -13.75
C ALA A 87 9.06 -8.49 -14.99
N ARG A 88 10.29 -7.98 -15.01
CA ARG A 88 11.24 -8.13 -16.12
C ARG A 88 11.50 -9.59 -16.48
N SER A 89 11.57 -10.48 -15.50
CA SER A 89 11.72 -11.92 -15.74
C SER A 89 10.53 -12.56 -16.46
N LYS A 90 9.36 -11.91 -16.39
CA LYS A 90 8.09 -12.35 -17.01
C LYS A 90 7.82 -11.68 -18.36
N ALA A 91 8.50 -10.56 -18.63
CA ALA A 91 8.38 -9.77 -19.87
C ALA A 91 9.55 -10.02 -20.82
N ASP A 92 9.83 -9.06 -21.70
CA ASP A 92 10.97 -9.10 -22.61
C ASP A 92 12.24 -8.59 -21.93
N LYS A 93 13.37 -9.27 -22.10
CA LYS A 93 14.67 -8.89 -21.56
C LYS A 93 15.21 -7.55 -22.09
N PHE A 94 14.72 -7.11 -23.24
CA PHE A 94 15.13 -5.87 -23.92
C PHE A 94 14.18 -4.69 -23.63
N LEU A 95 13.33 -4.81 -22.62
CA LEU A 95 12.43 -3.74 -22.23
C LEU A 95 13.22 -2.55 -21.66
N GLU A 96 12.88 -1.34 -22.11
CA GLU A 96 13.39 -0.11 -21.51
C GLU A 96 13.02 -0.03 -20.02
N ASP A 97 13.93 0.51 -19.22
CA ASP A 97 13.73 0.64 -17.78
C ASP A 97 12.70 1.75 -17.48
N PRO A 98 11.50 1.43 -16.99
CA PRO A 98 10.46 2.40 -16.68
C PRO A 98 10.67 3.10 -15.34
N VAL A 99 11.68 2.71 -14.54
CA VAL A 99 11.84 3.14 -13.15
C VAL A 99 11.86 4.66 -13.04
N ALA A 100 12.62 5.36 -13.88
CA ALA A 100 12.69 6.82 -13.84
C ALA A 100 11.33 7.47 -14.10
N LYS A 101 10.57 6.98 -15.10
CA LYS A 101 9.24 7.49 -15.43
C LYS A 101 8.25 7.31 -14.29
N VAL A 102 8.21 6.12 -13.69
CA VAL A 102 7.29 5.83 -12.58
C VAL A 102 7.69 6.57 -11.31
N VAL A 103 8.99 6.68 -11.02
CA VAL A 103 9.48 7.44 -9.85
C VAL A 103 9.11 8.93 -9.96
N ASN A 104 9.15 9.51 -11.15
CA ASN A 104 8.77 10.92 -11.35
C ASN A 104 7.26 11.17 -11.10
N SER A 105 6.39 10.18 -11.34
CA SER A 105 4.94 10.29 -11.06
C SER A 105 4.55 9.81 -9.66
N ALA A 106 5.44 9.11 -8.97
CA ALA A 106 5.13 8.45 -7.70
C ALA A 106 4.82 9.42 -6.57
N ASP A 107 5.42 10.61 -6.58
CA ASP A 107 5.18 11.63 -5.56
C ASP A 107 3.73 12.10 -5.56
N SER A 108 3.14 12.32 -6.74
CA SER A 108 1.71 12.67 -6.87
C SER A 108 0.80 11.51 -6.47
N ILE A 109 1.18 10.27 -6.79
CA ILE A 109 0.42 9.06 -6.38
C ILE A 109 0.39 8.95 -4.85
N ILE A 110 1.52 9.15 -4.19
CA ILE A 110 1.61 9.11 -2.72
C ILE A 110 0.78 10.23 -2.11
N ALA A 111 0.89 11.46 -2.66
CA ALA A 111 0.12 12.59 -2.17
C ALA A 111 -1.39 12.31 -2.23
N GLU A 112 -1.89 11.82 -3.36
CA GLU A 112 -3.29 11.43 -3.54
C GLU A 112 -3.75 10.38 -2.50
N ILE A 113 -2.97 9.31 -2.30
CA ILE A 113 -3.29 8.25 -1.35
C ILE A 113 -3.29 8.79 0.08
N VAL A 114 -2.27 9.54 0.46
CA VAL A 114 -2.15 10.09 1.82
C VAL A 114 -3.26 11.09 2.10
N GLU A 115 -3.56 11.99 1.17
CA GLU A 115 -4.64 12.96 1.30
C GLU A 115 -5.99 12.27 1.49
N HIS A 116 -6.31 11.28 0.64
CA HIS A 116 -7.53 10.50 0.74
C HIS A 116 -7.68 9.83 2.11
N ASP A 117 -6.64 9.16 2.61
CA ASP A 117 -6.71 8.43 3.87
C ASP A 117 -6.73 9.36 5.09
N MET A 118 -6.03 10.48 5.00
CA MET A 118 -6.00 11.44 6.09
C MET A 118 -7.30 12.24 6.24
N GLN A 119 -8.17 12.28 5.23
CA GLN A 119 -9.54 12.82 5.39
C GLN A 119 -10.32 12.08 6.48
N TYR A 120 -10.18 10.75 6.53
CA TYR A 120 -10.85 9.92 7.54
C TYR A 120 -10.07 9.86 8.87
N THR A 121 -8.75 9.86 8.79
CA THR A 121 -7.86 9.70 9.96
C THR A 121 -7.78 10.98 10.79
N SER A 122 -7.86 12.16 10.16
CA SER A 122 -7.67 13.45 10.84
C SER A 122 -8.71 13.72 11.94
N ALA A 123 -9.98 13.36 11.71
CA ALA A 123 -11.02 13.50 12.71
C ALA A 123 -10.73 12.62 13.94
N THR A 124 -10.36 11.37 13.71
CA THR A 124 -9.99 10.43 14.80
C THR A 124 -8.77 10.90 15.56
N LEU A 125 -7.76 11.47 14.87
CA LEU A 125 -6.58 12.03 15.51
C LEU A 125 -6.94 13.25 16.38
N TYR A 126 -7.77 14.14 15.86
CA TYR A 126 -8.26 15.30 16.59
C TYR A 126 -8.97 14.87 17.89
N ASP A 127 -9.94 13.95 17.78
CA ASP A 127 -10.73 13.47 18.92
C ASP A 127 -9.83 12.84 20.01
N LYS A 128 -8.90 11.96 19.61
CA LYS A 128 -7.99 11.28 20.54
C LYS A 128 -7.02 12.24 21.21
N LEU A 129 -6.40 13.15 20.45
CA LEU A 129 -5.48 14.15 21.01
C LEU A 129 -6.20 15.17 21.92
N SER A 130 -7.47 15.49 21.61
CA SER A 130 -8.29 16.40 22.42
C SER A 130 -8.68 15.78 23.76
N ALA A 131 -8.99 14.46 23.76
CA ALA A 131 -9.43 13.75 24.96
C ALA A 131 -8.28 13.48 25.93
N ASP A 132 -7.22 12.82 25.44
CA ASP A 132 -6.20 12.22 26.33
C ASP A 132 -4.78 12.76 26.10
N ALA A 133 -4.55 13.50 25.00
CA ALA A 133 -3.21 13.94 24.56
C ALA A 133 -2.18 12.78 24.53
N VAL A 134 -2.60 11.59 24.08
CA VAL A 134 -1.78 10.37 24.06
C VAL A 134 -1.66 9.83 22.64
N VAL A 135 -0.48 9.31 22.30
CA VAL A 135 -0.23 8.63 21.02
C VAL A 135 -0.80 7.21 21.07
N ASP A 136 -1.89 6.97 20.33
CA ASP A 136 -2.46 5.64 20.18
C ASP A 136 -1.62 4.80 19.18
N LEU A 137 -0.75 3.95 19.70
CA LEU A 137 0.14 3.10 18.92
C LEU A 137 -0.59 2.07 18.06
N ALA A 138 -1.75 1.58 18.50
CA ALA A 138 -2.55 0.64 17.73
C ALA A 138 -3.16 1.32 16.50
N HIS A 139 -3.66 2.55 16.65
CA HIS A 139 -4.15 3.35 15.54
C HIS A 139 -3.03 3.71 14.55
N VAL A 140 -1.85 4.11 15.05
CA VAL A 140 -0.67 4.36 14.21
C VAL A 140 -0.32 3.12 13.37
N ALA A 141 -0.27 1.95 13.98
CA ALA A 141 0.05 0.70 13.28
C ALA A 141 -1.00 0.35 12.20
N LEU A 142 -2.28 0.55 12.51
CA LEU A 142 -3.39 0.32 11.58
C LEU A 142 -3.29 1.22 10.34
N VAL A 143 -3.08 2.52 10.54
CA VAL A 143 -2.95 3.52 9.48
C VAL A 143 -1.71 3.23 8.64
N ALA A 144 -0.57 2.99 9.27
CA ALA A 144 0.69 2.70 8.59
C ALA A 144 0.58 1.45 7.70
N ARG A 145 -0.05 0.39 8.18
CA ARG A 145 -0.27 -0.84 7.40
C ARG A 145 -1.20 -0.61 6.22
N THR A 146 -2.31 0.09 6.43
CA THR A 146 -3.27 0.39 5.35
C THR A 146 -2.60 1.22 4.25
N LEU A 147 -1.89 2.26 4.61
CA LEU A 147 -1.18 3.12 3.66
C LEU A 147 -0.05 2.38 2.93
N SER A 148 0.76 1.60 3.64
CA SER A 148 1.86 0.85 3.00
C SER A 148 1.33 -0.15 1.98
N THR A 149 0.24 -0.87 2.29
CA THR A 149 -0.41 -1.78 1.35
C THR A 149 -0.90 -1.04 0.10
N THR A 150 -1.62 0.06 0.29
CA THR A 150 -2.15 0.86 -0.83
C THR A 150 -1.03 1.43 -1.71
N ILE A 151 -0.01 2.05 -1.12
CA ILE A 151 1.10 2.69 -1.84
C ILE A 151 1.90 1.65 -2.63
N VAL A 152 2.34 0.56 -1.99
CA VAL A 152 3.15 -0.47 -2.67
C VAL A 152 2.37 -1.11 -3.82
N ALA A 153 1.13 -1.54 -3.58
CA ALA A 153 0.32 -2.19 -4.61
C ALA A 153 -0.01 -1.24 -5.78
N ARG A 154 -0.24 0.05 -5.52
CA ARG A 154 -0.44 1.05 -6.56
C ARG A 154 0.82 1.27 -7.39
N LEU A 155 1.98 1.44 -6.77
CA LEU A 155 3.25 1.62 -7.47
C LEU A 155 3.64 0.39 -8.30
N GLN A 156 3.40 -0.83 -7.79
CA GLN A 156 3.57 -2.06 -8.56
C GLN A 156 2.68 -2.06 -9.82
N THR A 157 1.40 -1.74 -9.66
CA THR A 157 0.44 -1.69 -10.77
C THR A 157 0.87 -0.67 -11.83
N GLU A 158 1.27 0.54 -11.43
CA GLU A 158 1.76 1.58 -12.34
C GLU A 158 3.06 1.17 -13.07
N THR A 159 3.97 0.52 -12.36
CA THR A 159 5.21 0.01 -12.96
C THR A 159 4.90 -1.01 -14.05
N TRP A 160 4.04 -1.97 -13.77
CA TRP A 160 3.67 -3.02 -14.75
C TRP A 160 2.81 -2.48 -15.90
N ALA A 161 1.95 -1.49 -15.65
CA ALA A 161 1.21 -0.79 -16.70
C ALA A 161 2.16 -0.06 -17.65
N THR A 162 3.15 0.66 -17.11
CA THR A 162 4.18 1.34 -17.90
C THR A 162 5.02 0.35 -18.70
N MET A 163 5.41 -0.79 -18.10
CA MET A 163 6.10 -1.86 -18.82
C MET A 163 5.26 -2.40 -19.98
N ASN A 164 3.97 -2.67 -19.77
CA ASN A 164 3.07 -3.15 -20.84
C ASN A 164 2.92 -2.15 -21.99
N GLN A 165 2.97 -0.84 -21.72
CA GLN A 165 2.97 0.20 -22.76
C GLN A 165 4.24 0.14 -23.64
N LEU A 166 5.39 -0.17 -23.02
CA LEU A 166 6.69 -0.24 -23.67
C LEU A 166 6.91 -1.57 -24.43
N LEU A 167 6.11 -2.62 -24.18
CA LEU A 167 6.24 -3.90 -24.86
C LEU A 167 5.91 -3.79 -26.35
N LYS A 168 6.86 -4.21 -27.19
CA LYS A 168 6.66 -4.33 -28.65
C LYS A 168 5.75 -5.50 -29.00
N ASP A 169 5.93 -6.65 -28.35
CA ASP A 169 5.08 -7.83 -28.53
C ASP A 169 3.95 -7.84 -27.49
N LYS A 170 2.76 -7.47 -27.93
CA LYS A 170 1.56 -7.43 -27.07
C LYS A 170 1.07 -8.81 -26.59
N ARG A 171 1.63 -9.90 -27.12
CA ARG A 171 1.37 -11.27 -26.64
C ARG A 171 2.17 -11.62 -25.38
N ARG A 172 3.09 -10.75 -24.96
CA ARG A 172 3.93 -10.95 -23.75
C ARG A 172 3.58 -9.95 -22.66
N THR A 173 2.30 -9.66 -22.47
CA THR A 173 1.85 -8.72 -21.45
C THR A 173 2.08 -9.26 -20.04
N ILE A 174 2.21 -8.33 -19.10
CA ILE A 174 2.21 -8.62 -17.67
C ILE A 174 0.77 -8.59 -17.20
N LYS A 175 0.38 -9.57 -16.40
CA LYS A 175 -0.88 -9.62 -15.65
C LYS A 175 -0.58 -9.45 -14.17
N LYS A 176 -1.55 -9.02 -13.38
CA LYS A 176 -1.47 -8.95 -11.92
C LYS A 176 -2.23 -10.12 -11.29
N TYR A 177 -1.65 -10.69 -10.27
CA TYR A 177 -2.13 -11.84 -9.53
C TYR A 177 -2.29 -11.46 -8.07
N TRP A 178 -3.48 -11.70 -7.50
CA TRP A 178 -3.79 -11.44 -6.09
C TRP A 178 -3.33 -12.57 -5.21
N ILE A 179 -2.58 -12.26 -4.16
CA ILE A 179 -2.14 -13.23 -3.14
C ILE A 179 -2.59 -12.74 -1.77
N SER A 180 -3.36 -13.58 -1.07
CA SER A 180 -3.70 -13.37 0.34
C SER A 180 -2.58 -13.91 1.25
N GLN A 181 -2.57 -13.51 2.53
CA GLN A 181 -1.62 -14.02 3.52
C GLN A 181 -1.78 -15.51 3.83
N ARG A 182 -2.92 -16.11 3.48
CA ARG A 182 -3.26 -17.53 3.71
C ARG A 182 -3.14 -17.99 5.18
N ASP A 183 -3.31 -17.06 6.13
CA ASP A 183 -3.38 -17.32 7.56
C ASP A 183 -4.81 -17.18 8.10
N ASP A 184 -5.02 -17.52 9.36
CA ASP A 184 -6.31 -17.45 10.07
C ASP A 184 -6.87 -16.04 10.27
N LYS A 185 -6.06 -15.00 9.99
CA LYS A 185 -6.44 -13.58 10.11
C LYS A 185 -6.87 -12.97 8.79
N VAL A 186 -6.80 -13.72 7.69
CA VAL A 186 -7.28 -13.27 6.38
C VAL A 186 -8.80 -13.36 6.35
N ARG A 187 -9.45 -12.28 5.92
CA ARG A 187 -10.92 -12.25 5.76
C ARG A 187 -11.35 -13.22 4.67
N ASP A 188 -12.52 -13.83 4.82
CA ASP A 188 -13.07 -14.79 3.87
C ASP A 188 -13.11 -14.24 2.44
N HIS A 189 -13.54 -12.99 2.26
CA HIS A 189 -13.59 -12.34 0.93
C HIS A 189 -12.20 -12.18 0.30
N HIS A 190 -11.15 -12.02 1.10
CA HIS A 190 -9.78 -11.95 0.62
C HIS A 190 -9.19 -13.33 0.33
N GLN A 191 -9.64 -14.36 1.04
CA GLN A 191 -9.33 -15.76 0.70
C GLN A 191 -9.99 -16.15 -0.62
N GLU A 192 -11.25 -15.74 -0.85
CA GLU A 192 -11.94 -15.95 -2.13
C GLU A 192 -11.27 -15.20 -3.30
N ALA A 193 -10.62 -14.08 -3.03
CA ALA A 193 -9.89 -13.32 -4.05
C ALA A 193 -8.49 -13.90 -4.35
N ASP A 194 -7.95 -14.76 -3.46
CA ASP A 194 -6.65 -15.40 -3.64
C ASP A 194 -6.63 -16.18 -4.96
N GLY A 195 -5.59 -16.02 -5.73
CA GLY A 195 -5.49 -16.70 -7.02
C GLY A 195 -6.11 -15.98 -8.21
N GLN A 196 -6.86 -14.89 -8.02
CA GLN A 196 -7.37 -14.14 -9.17
C GLN A 196 -6.22 -13.56 -10.01
N VAL A 197 -6.31 -13.74 -11.32
CA VAL A 197 -5.37 -13.18 -12.31
C VAL A 197 -6.14 -12.29 -13.25
N VAL A 198 -5.74 -11.04 -13.35
CA VAL A 198 -6.37 -10.06 -14.25
C VAL A 198 -5.30 -9.29 -15.05
N PRO A 199 -5.64 -8.73 -16.23
CA PRO A 199 -4.78 -7.76 -16.93
C PRO A 199 -4.39 -6.62 -15.96
N VAL A 200 -3.28 -5.93 -16.22
CA VAL A 200 -2.83 -4.83 -15.33
C VAL A 200 -3.88 -3.73 -15.23
N ASP A 201 -4.61 -3.44 -16.29
CA ASP A 201 -5.73 -2.51 -16.36
C ASP A 201 -7.09 -3.12 -15.95
N GLY A 202 -7.14 -4.44 -15.73
CA GLY A 202 -8.32 -5.16 -15.28
C GLY A 202 -8.56 -4.99 -13.78
N LYS A 203 -9.75 -5.35 -13.30
CA LYS A 203 -10.16 -5.22 -11.90
C LYS A 203 -10.33 -6.58 -11.24
N PHE A 204 -9.87 -6.67 -10.00
CA PHE A 204 -10.20 -7.77 -9.11
C PHE A 204 -11.63 -7.63 -8.59
N LYS A 205 -12.24 -8.76 -8.23
CA LYS A 205 -13.58 -8.84 -7.66
C LYS A 205 -13.47 -9.32 -6.22
N LEU A 206 -13.96 -8.52 -5.29
CA LEU A 206 -14.06 -8.89 -3.89
C LEU A 206 -15.53 -8.86 -3.46
N ARG A 207 -15.93 -9.86 -2.68
CA ARG A 207 -17.24 -9.82 -2.01
C ARG A 207 -17.19 -8.81 -0.86
N ASN A 208 -18.29 -8.14 -0.58
CA ASN A 208 -18.44 -7.31 0.61
C ASN A 208 -19.34 -7.95 1.66
N ASN A 209 -19.37 -7.38 2.85
CA ASN A 209 -20.18 -7.91 3.97
C ASN A 209 -21.70 -7.92 3.70
N ALA A 210 -22.16 -7.14 2.72
CA ALA A 210 -23.59 -7.13 2.30
C ALA A 210 -23.89 -8.15 1.18
N GLY A 211 -22.89 -8.98 0.78
CA GLY A 211 -23.03 -9.98 -0.30
C GLY A 211 -22.87 -9.42 -1.71
N GLY A 212 -22.61 -8.12 -1.86
CA GLY A 212 -22.32 -7.48 -3.14
C GLY A 212 -20.86 -7.71 -3.59
N ILE A 213 -20.54 -7.29 -4.82
CA ILE A 213 -19.20 -7.35 -5.39
C ILE A 213 -18.62 -5.94 -5.47
N GLU A 214 -17.42 -5.77 -4.95
CA GLU A 214 -16.58 -4.58 -5.11
C GLU A 214 -15.49 -4.83 -6.16
N LEU A 215 -15.23 -3.83 -6.98
CA LEU A 215 -14.18 -3.87 -8.00
C LEU A 215 -13.01 -2.98 -7.58
N CYS A 216 -11.79 -3.52 -7.62
CA CYS A 216 -10.58 -2.78 -7.25
C CYS A 216 -9.43 -3.07 -8.21
N ASP A 217 -8.48 -2.14 -8.28
CA ASP A 217 -7.28 -2.31 -9.09
C ASP A 217 -6.18 -3.09 -8.33
N HIS A 218 -6.18 -3.00 -7.01
CA HIS A 218 -5.13 -3.60 -6.17
C HIS A 218 -5.60 -3.75 -4.71
N PRO A 219 -4.88 -4.50 -3.86
CA PRO A 219 -5.10 -4.51 -2.43
C PRO A 219 -5.00 -3.11 -1.83
N GLY A 220 -5.92 -2.77 -0.93
CA GLY A 220 -5.97 -1.46 -0.29
C GLY A 220 -6.53 -0.32 -1.16
N ASP A 221 -7.08 -0.62 -2.33
CA ASP A 221 -7.69 0.38 -3.23
C ASP A 221 -8.73 1.23 -2.48
N ALA A 222 -8.66 2.55 -2.69
CA ALA A 222 -9.54 3.53 -2.04
C ALA A 222 -11.04 3.34 -2.36
N ARG A 223 -11.36 2.65 -3.45
CA ARG A 223 -12.74 2.32 -3.85
C ARG A 223 -13.35 1.17 -3.08
N LEU A 224 -12.54 0.40 -2.36
CA LEU A 224 -13.02 -0.66 -1.50
C LEU A 224 -13.68 -0.09 -0.24
N SER A 225 -14.71 -0.78 0.24
CA SER A 225 -15.29 -0.49 1.56
C SER A 225 -14.21 -0.57 2.65
N PRO A 226 -14.38 0.14 3.77
CA PRO A 226 -13.46 0.04 4.91
C PRO A 226 -13.22 -1.40 5.35
N ALA A 227 -14.26 -2.25 5.28
CA ALA A 227 -14.16 -3.66 5.64
C ALA A 227 -13.21 -4.45 4.74
N ASN A 228 -13.10 -4.12 3.46
CA ASN A 228 -12.19 -4.78 2.51
C ASN A 228 -10.83 -4.09 2.40
N ARG A 229 -10.73 -2.84 2.85
CA ARG A 229 -9.53 -2.01 2.67
C ARG A 229 -8.63 -1.95 3.88
N ILE A 230 -9.20 -1.57 5.05
CA ILE A 230 -8.41 -1.28 6.27
C ILE A 230 -7.68 -2.54 6.75
N ASN A 231 -6.38 -2.40 7.09
CA ASN A 231 -5.56 -3.49 7.60
C ASN A 231 -5.45 -4.70 6.64
N CYS A 232 -5.54 -4.47 5.32
CA CYS A 232 -5.31 -5.49 4.31
C CYS A 232 -3.84 -5.88 4.28
N ARG A 233 -3.57 -7.22 4.18
CA ARG A 233 -2.21 -7.78 4.11
C ARG A 233 -1.98 -8.55 2.80
N CYS A 234 -2.91 -8.45 1.85
CA CYS A 234 -2.77 -9.04 0.54
C CYS A 234 -1.71 -8.30 -0.28
N VAL A 235 -1.09 -9.00 -1.21
CA VAL A 235 -0.04 -8.48 -2.08
C VAL A 235 -0.34 -8.81 -3.55
N LEU A 236 0.35 -8.14 -4.47
CA LEU A 236 0.29 -8.42 -5.90
C LEU A 236 1.55 -9.11 -6.37
N ARG A 237 1.41 -10.03 -7.32
CA ARG A 237 2.51 -10.67 -8.05
C ARG A 237 2.33 -10.49 -9.55
N PRO A 238 3.39 -10.18 -10.33
CA PRO A 238 3.31 -10.17 -11.77
C PRO A 238 3.27 -11.61 -12.31
N ARG A 239 2.41 -11.83 -13.29
CA ARG A 239 2.39 -13.06 -14.08
C ARG A 239 2.49 -12.75 -15.56
N ARG A 240 3.03 -13.69 -16.32
CA ARG A 240 3.03 -13.61 -17.79
C ARG A 240 1.60 -13.77 -18.29
N GLY A 241 1.20 -12.88 -19.20
CA GLY A 241 -0.08 -12.95 -19.91
C GLY A 241 -0.09 -13.90 -21.10
#